data_2a5d13ef839cee5ddf7330c1750f52b1
#
_entry.id   2a5d13ef839cee5ddf7330c1750f52b1
#
_cell.length_a   1.000
_cell.length_b   1.000
_cell.length_c   1.000
_cell.angle_alpha   90.00
_cell.angle_beta   90.00
_cell.angle_gamma   90.00
#
_symmetry.space_group_name_H-M   'P 1'
#
loop_
_entity.id
_entity.type
_entity.pdbx_description
1 polymer ?
#
loop_
_entity_poly.entity_id
_entity_poly.type
_entity_poly.pdbx_seq_one_letter_code
_entity_poly.pdbx_strand_id
1 'polypeptide(L)'
;MSLHEPSTGSPVENEKPELEMAEQTSESGSAAVGGARWSKVAVRWKGIALTVLVLATAALASVLYVTEYRPSQQTDPAAQQTVIDAASTATVVLLSYAPETLDRDLDRARTLMFGDFLTYYGKFSSEVVAPAVRDKGIKASAQVVNAALMEMSTDTAKVLLFLNQETMSRDRPEPALTASSVVVTLDKVDGHWLIAALDPV
;
A
#
# COMPACT_ATOMS: atom_id res chain seq x y z
N MET A 1 28.84 59.18 -5.07
CA MET A 1 28.22 60.47 -4.80
C MET A 1 27.36 60.29 -3.59
N SER A 2 27.93 60.57 -2.49
CA SER A 2 27.65 61.53 -1.45
C SER A 2 26.55 61.06 -0.52
N LEU A 3 26.93 60.61 0.68
CA LEU A 3 27.08 61.31 1.94
C LEU A 3 25.70 61.71 2.51
N HIS A 4 25.23 61.37 3.70
CA HIS A 4 25.75 61.88 4.95
C HIS A 4 24.97 61.23 6.13
N GLU A 5 25.67 60.69 7.09
CA GLU A 5 25.34 60.75 8.52
C GLU A 5 25.36 62.20 9.00
N PRO A 6 25.06 62.59 10.23
CA PRO A 6 25.06 61.88 11.49
C PRO A 6 24.06 62.38 12.57
N SER A 7 24.02 61.74 13.68
CA SER A 7 24.43 62.26 15.01
C SER A 7 23.36 62.59 16.06
N THR A 8 23.50 61.95 17.17
CA THR A 8 23.77 62.43 18.54
C THR A 8 22.62 62.88 19.42
N GLY A 9 22.62 62.27 20.62
CA GLY A 9 22.19 62.92 21.80
C GLY A 9 21.69 62.06 22.96
N SER A 10 22.57 61.49 23.72
CA SER A 10 22.43 61.33 25.17
C SER A 10 22.65 62.72 25.82
N PRO A 11 22.42 63.00 27.07
CA PRO A 11 22.42 62.17 28.27
C PRO A 11 21.57 62.69 29.49
N VAL A 12 21.83 62.06 30.65
CA VAL A 12 21.88 62.58 32.02
C VAL A 12 20.55 62.57 32.79
N GLU A 13 20.44 61.94 33.87
CA GLU A 13 21.15 61.81 35.15
C GLU A 13 20.20 62.11 36.34
N ASN A 14 20.37 61.33 37.37
CA ASN A 14 20.22 61.59 38.78
C ASN A 14 18.79 61.75 39.37
N GLU A 15 18.43 61.27 40.53
CA GLU A 15 19.10 61.21 41.78
C GLU A 15 18.27 60.40 42.78
N LYS A 16 18.94 59.70 43.64
CA LYS A 16 18.52 59.21 44.93
C LYS A 16 18.46 60.44 45.93
N PRO A 17 17.74 60.45 47.05
CA PRO A 17 18.03 59.72 48.27
C PRO A 17 16.76 59.33 49.07
N GLU A 18 16.83 58.26 49.84
CA GLU A 18 17.33 58.05 51.20
C GLU A 18 16.36 58.37 52.35
N LEU A 19 16.31 57.40 53.28
CA LEU A 19 16.01 57.43 54.70
C LEU A 19 14.52 57.53 55.12
N GLU A 20 14.00 56.84 56.10
CA GLU A 20 14.46 56.30 57.39
C GLU A 20 13.35 55.43 57.96
N MET A 21 13.63 54.24 58.43
CA MET A 21 13.74 53.76 59.81
C MET A 21 12.52 53.97 60.73
N ALA A 22 12.11 52.90 61.27
CA ALA A 22 11.73 52.51 62.63
C ALA A 22 10.69 51.40 62.60
N GLU A 23 11.00 50.26 63.02
CA GLU A 23 11.17 49.67 64.35
C GLU A 23 9.86 49.21 65.03
N GLN A 24 9.98 47.94 65.39
CA GLN A 24 9.45 47.22 66.55
C GLN A 24 8.09 46.51 66.38
N THR A 25 8.12 45.25 66.56
CA THR A 25 8.18 44.32 67.70
C THR A 25 6.95 43.45 67.86
N SER A 26 7.23 42.17 68.02
CA SER A 26 6.52 41.09 68.76
C SER A 26 5.15 40.65 68.24
N GLU A 27 4.78 39.46 68.23
CA GLU A 27 5.04 38.25 69.01
C GLU A 27 4.30 37.07 68.39
N SER A 28 4.95 35.96 68.43
CA SER A 28 4.43 34.62 68.79
C SER A 28 3.05 34.20 68.36
N GLY A 29 3.03 33.09 67.64
CA GLY A 29 1.84 32.29 67.40
C GLY A 29 2.11 31.05 66.54
N SER A 30 2.62 30.03 67.23
CA SER A 30 2.67 28.62 66.79
C SER A 30 1.41 28.15 66.04
N ALA A 31 1.58 27.54 64.91
CA ALA A 31 0.87 26.28 64.57
C ALA A 31 1.44 25.69 63.27
N ALA A 32 2.33 24.76 63.41
CA ALA A 32 2.58 23.74 62.46
C ALA A 32 1.33 22.87 62.35
N VAL A 33 0.78 22.68 61.17
CA VAL A 33 0.11 21.45 60.66
C VAL A 33 -0.37 21.73 59.25
N GLY A 34 0.17 21.02 58.25
CA GLY A 34 -0.41 21.07 56.90
C GLY A 34 0.51 20.59 55.78
N GLY A 35 1.69 20.04 56.08
CA GLY A 35 2.68 19.66 55.03
C GLY A 35 2.65 18.22 54.51
N ALA A 36 1.72 17.36 54.95
CA ALA A 36 1.84 15.91 54.67
C ALA A 36 0.77 15.29 53.76
N ARG A 37 -0.17 16.08 53.27
CA ARG A 37 -1.25 15.55 52.40
C ARG A 37 -1.07 15.76 50.92
N TRP A 38 -0.25 16.68 50.49
CA TRP A 38 -0.05 16.99 49.07
C TRP A 38 0.96 16.07 48.35
N SER A 39 1.89 15.44 49.07
CA SER A 39 2.88 14.53 48.47
C SER A 39 2.27 13.21 47.99
N LYS A 40 1.22 12.71 48.68
CA LYS A 40 0.56 11.42 48.33
C LYS A 40 -0.34 11.56 47.08
N VAL A 41 -0.89 12.72 46.82
CA VAL A 41 -1.71 12.99 45.61
C VAL A 41 -0.80 13.14 44.40
N ALA A 42 0.34 13.82 44.50
CA ALA A 42 1.29 13.97 43.40
C ALA A 42 1.96 12.63 42.97
N VAL A 43 2.19 11.71 43.94
CA VAL A 43 2.73 10.38 43.62
C VAL A 43 1.68 9.51 42.92
N ARG A 44 0.42 9.60 43.30
CA ARG A 44 -0.68 8.87 42.61
C ARG A 44 -0.91 9.39 41.19
N TRP A 45 -0.81 10.70 40.95
CA TRP A 45 -0.95 11.29 39.63
C TRP A 45 0.22 10.90 38.71
N LYS A 46 1.46 10.84 39.22
CA LYS A 46 2.61 10.33 38.47
C LYS A 46 2.43 8.87 38.07
N GLY A 47 1.88 8.03 38.98
CA GLY A 47 1.54 6.64 38.68
C GLY A 47 0.47 6.52 37.58
N ILE A 48 -0.60 7.31 37.68
CA ILE A 48 -1.66 7.32 36.66
C ILE A 48 -1.13 7.82 35.32
N ALA A 49 -0.33 8.89 35.31
CA ALA A 49 0.29 9.40 34.07
C ALA A 49 1.22 8.37 33.41
N LEU A 50 2.01 7.63 34.20
CA LEU A 50 2.87 6.56 33.68
C LEU A 50 2.04 5.40 33.10
N THR A 51 0.96 5.00 33.76
CA THR A 51 0.07 3.93 33.26
C THR A 51 -0.62 4.35 31.97
N VAL A 52 -1.10 5.57 31.87
CA VAL A 52 -1.70 6.11 30.63
C VAL A 52 -0.67 6.17 29.50
N LEU A 53 0.56 6.58 29.78
CA LEU A 53 1.65 6.60 28.79
C LEU A 53 1.96 5.19 28.29
N VAL A 54 2.06 4.19 29.17
CA VAL A 54 2.31 2.79 28.80
C VAL A 54 1.15 2.23 27.96
N LEU A 55 -0.09 2.52 28.34
CA LEU A 55 -1.25 2.08 27.55
C LEU A 55 -1.31 2.77 26.19
N ALA A 56 -0.99 4.07 26.11
CA ALA A 56 -0.94 4.79 24.86
C ALA A 56 0.17 4.27 23.91
N THR A 57 1.36 3.96 24.47
CA THR A 57 2.46 3.37 23.67
C THR A 57 2.12 1.94 23.23
N ALA A 58 1.49 1.14 24.06
CA ALA A 58 1.03 -0.20 23.69
C ALA A 58 -0.07 -0.16 22.61
N ALA A 59 -1.00 0.77 22.71
CA ALA A 59 -2.04 0.98 21.69
C ALA A 59 -1.42 1.45 20.35
N LEU A 60 -0.49 2.41 20.40
CA LEU A 60 0.24 2.88 19.21
C LEU A 60 1.06 1.74 18.56
N ALA A 61 1.79 0.97 19.37
CA ALA A 61 2.55 -0.19 18.89
C ALA A 61 1.62 -1.26 18.28
N SER A 62 0.43 -1.48 18.85
CA SER A 62 -0.56 -2.41 18.28
C SER A 62 -1.12 -1.92 16.95
N VAL A 63 -1.40 -0.61 16.83
CA VAL A 63 -1.85 -0.01 15.57
C VAL A 63 -0.75 -0.13 14.51
N LEU A 64 0.49 0.25 14.82
CA LEU A 64 1.63 0.13 13.92
C LEU A 64 1.89 -1.33 13.51
N TYR A 65 1.77 -2.28 14.44
CA TYR A 65 1.91 -3.70 14.15
C TYR A 65 0.86 -4.20 13.15
N VAL A 66 -0.40 -3.79 13.32
CA VAL A 66 -1.49 -4.23 12.44
C VAL A 66 -1.44 -3.55 11.08
N THR A 67 -1.05 -2.25 11.02
CA THR A 67 -1.06 -1.47 9.78
C THR A 67 0.21 -1.64 8.94
N GLU A 68 1.38 -1.82 9.59
CA GLU A 68 2.67 -1.86 8.90
C GLU A 68 3.27 -3.27 8.84
N TYR A 69 3.23 -4.02 9.95
CA TYR A 69 3.96 -5.28 10.04
C TYR A 69 3.22 -6.46 9.37
N ARG A 70 1.88 -6.54 9.50
CA ARG A 70 1.10 -7.60 8.85
C ARG A 70 1.11 -7.51 7.33
N PRO A 71 0.89 -6.34 6.70
CA PRO A 71 1.01 -6.22 5.25
C PRO A 71 2.40 -6.57 4.73
N SER A 72 3.46 -6.16 5.45
CA SER A 72 4.85 -6.40 5.02
C SER A 72 5.21 -7.89 4.92
N GLN A 73 4.64 -8.75 5.78
CA GLN A 73 4.88 -10.20 5.69
C GLN A 73 4.09 -10.88 4.57
N GLN A 74 2.96 -10.29 4.15
CA GLN A 74 2.14 -10.84 3.07
C GLN A 74 2.64 -10.40 1.69
N THR A 75 3.51 -9.41 1.64
CA THR A 75 4.16 -8.89 0.43
C THR A 75 5.66 -9.19 0.39
N ASP A 76 6.10 -10.25 1.06
CA ASP A 76 7.48 -10.69 1.02
C ASP A 76 7.90 -11.14 -0.40
N PRO A 77 9.20 -11.27 -0.70
CA PRO A 77 9.66 -11.66 -2.04
C PRO A 77 9.09 -12.98 -2.53
N ALA A 78 8.82 -13.96 -1.64
CA ALA A 78 8.23 -15.24 -2.03
C ALA A 78 6.75 -15.10 -2.41
N ALA A 79 6.00 -14.27 -1.67
CA ALA A 79 4.63 -13.94 -2.01
C ALA A 79 4.54 -13.16 -3.33
N GLN A 80 5.44 -12.20 -3.56
CA GLN A 80 5.53 -11.47 -4.82
C GLN A 80 5.78 -12.42 -6.01
N GLN A 81 6.72 -13.35 -5.87
CA GLN A 81 7.00 -14.33 -6.92
C GLN A 81 5.79 -15.22 -7.20
N THR A 82 5.07 -15.64 -6.16
CA THR A 82 3.84 -16.44 -6.30
C THR A 82 2.78 -15.70 -7.14
N VAL A 83 2.61 -14.40 -6.94
CA VAL A 83 1.69 -13.56 -7.71
C VAL A 83 2.13 -13.44 -9.16
N ILE A 84 3.43 -13.17 -9.39
CA ILE A 84 3.99 -13.07 -10.75
C ILE A 84 3.81 -14.39 -11.52
N ASP A 85 4.06 -15.52 -10.87
CA ASP A 85 3.91 -16.84 -11.47
C ASP A 85 2.44 -17.15 -11.76
N ALA A 86 1.53 -16.79 -10.86
CA ALA A 86 0.08 -16.95 -11.07
C ALA A 86 -0.40 -16.10 -12.26
N ALA A 87 -0.04 -14.81 -12.31
CA ALA A 87 -0.37 -13.91 -13.41
C ALA A 87 0.16 -14.45 -14.76
N SER A 88 1.43 -14.86 -14.77
CA SER A 88 2.10 -15.36 -15.97
C SER A 88 1.45 -16.64 -16.49
N THR A 89 1.24 -17.61 -15.59
CA THR A 89 0.64 -18.90 -15.95
C THR A 89 -0.79 -18.73 -16.43
N ALA A 90 -1.61 -17.96 -15.69
CA ALA A 90 -3.00 -17.75 -16.05
C ALA A 90 -3.14 -17.00 -17.39
N THR A 91 -2.30 -16.01 -17.66
CA THR A 91 -2.32 -15.27 -18.93
C THR A 91 -1.90 -16.15 -20.12
N VAL A 92 -0.90 -16.99 -19.95
CA VAL A 92 -0.50 -17.97 -21.00
C VAL A 92 -1.65 -18.92 -21.30
N VAL A 93 -2.32 -19.46 -20.29
CA VAL A 93 -3.48 -20.36 -20.48
C VAL A 93 -4.63 -19.64 -21.18
N LEU A 94 -4.91 -18.39 -20.79
CA LEU A 94 -5.96 -17.56 -21.38
C LEU A 94 -5.75 -17.28 -22.88
N LEU A 95 -4.51 -17.05 -23.28
CA LEU A 95 -4.15 -16.61 -24.63
C LEU A 95 -3.66 -17.76 -25.53
N SER A 96 -3.64 -18.99 -25.03
CA SER A 96 -3.19 -20.17 -25.79
C SER A 96 -4.33 -21.16 -26.01
N TYR A 97 -4.66 -21.42 -27.27
CA TYR A 97 -5.72 -22.34 -27.67
C TYR A 97 -5.48 -22.87 -29.07
N ALA A 98 -6.06 -24.04 -29.37
CA ALA A 98 -6.02 -24.64 -30.69
C ALA A 98 -7.40 -25.21 -31.06
N PRO A 99 -7.73 -25.34 -32.35
CA PRO A 99 -9.05 -25.86 -32.78
C PRO A 99 -9.38 -27.24 -32.20
N GLU A 100 -8.38 -28.10 -32.07
CA GLU A 100 -8.54 -29.50 -31.62
C GLU A 100 -8.83 -29.61 -30.13
N THR A 101 -8.46 -28.60 -29.36
CA THR A 101 -8.53 -28.62 -27.89
C THR A 101 -9.33 -27.44 -27.31
N LEU A 102 -9.98 -26.67 -28.18
CA LEU A 102 -10.60 -25.39 -27.88
C LEU A 102 -11.49 -25.41 -26.63
N ASP A 103 -12.46 -26.33 -26.59
CA ASP A 103 -13.41 -26.35 -25.48
C ASP A 103 -12.71 -26.60 -24.14
N ARG A 104 -11.77 -27.51 -24.11
CA ARG A 104 -10.94 -27.80 -22.93
C ARG A 104 -10.07 -26.61 -22.54
N ASP A 105 -9.46 -25.92 -23.51
CA ASP A 105 -8.56 -24.80 -23.27
C ASP A 105 -9.35 -23.59 -22.73
N LEU A 106 -10.54 -23.32 -23.27
CA LEU A 106 -11.44 -22.28 -22.77
C LEU A 106 -11.97 -22.60 -21.35
N ASP A 107 -12.34 -23.86 -21.09
CA ASP A 107 -12.79 -24.26 -19.76
C ASP A 107 -11.67 -24.14 -18.72
N ARG A 108 -10.44 -24.53 -19.08
CA ARG A 108 -9.27 -24.34 -18.22
C ARG A 108 -9.01 -22.87 -17.93
N ALA A 109 -9.11 -22.00 -18.94
CA ALA A 109 -8.93 -20.57 -18.76
C ALA A 109 -9.96 -19.99 -17.77
N ARG A 110 -11.23 -20.41 -17.86
CA ARG A 110 -12.29 -19.97 -16.93
C ARG A 110 -12.00 -20.27 -15.48
N THR A 111 -11.31 -21.36 -15.17
CA THR A 111 -10.95 -21.71 -13.77
C THR A 111 -9.90 -20.77 -13.16
N LEU A 112 -9.25 -19.95 -13.97
CA LEU A 112 -8.21 -19.01 -13.55
C LEU A 112 -8.70 -17.55 -13.47
N MET A 113 -10.00 -17.34 -13.58
CA MET A 113 -10.65 -16.03 -13.59
C MET A 113 -11.69 -15.92 -12.51
N PHE A 114 -12.03 -14.66 -12.15
CA PHE A 114 -13.03 -14.35 -11.15
C PHE A 114 -13.90 -13.16 -11.54
N GLY A 115 -15.08 -13.05 -10.92
CA GLY A 115 -15.97 -11.90 -10.97
C GLY A 115 -16.47 -11.53 -12.36
N ASP A 116 -16.49 -10.24 -12.63
CA ASP A 116 -17.03 -9.70 -13.90
C ASP A 116 -16.16 -10.09 -15.09
N PHE A 117 -14.85 -10.26 -14.89
CA PHE A 117 -13.96 -10.70 -15.98
C PHE A 117 -14.27 -12.13 -16.43
N LEU A 118 -14.57 -13.04 -15.52
CA LEU A 118 -15.02 -14.40 -15.86
C LEU A 118 -16.30 -14.36 -16.69
N THR A 119 -17.27 -13.53 -16.31
CA THR A 119 -18.53 -13.38 -17.04
C THR A 119 -18.32 -12.80 -18.43
N TYR A 120 -17.51 -11.74 -18.54
CA TYR A 120 -17.14 -11.12 -19.81
C TYR A 120 -16.39 -12.11 -20.72
N TYR A 121 -15.35 -12.76 -20.19
CA TYR A 121 -14.56 -13.73 -20.96
C TYR A 121 -15.43 -14.92 -21.42
N GLY A 122 -16.31 -15.43 -20.58
CA GLY A 122 -17.19 -16.52 -20.93
C GLY A 122 -18.07 -16.17 -22.13
N LYS A 123 -18.65 -14.99 -22.15
CA LYS A 123 -19.44 -14.48 -23.26
C LYS A 123 -18.58 -14.23 -24.51
N PHE A 124 -17.47 -13.50 -24.38
CA PHE A 124 -16.56 -13.20 -25.48
C PHE A 124 -15.99 -14.47 -26.11
N SER A 125 -15.56 -15.43 -25.29
CA SER A 125 -14.98 -16.68 -25.79
C SER A 125 -16.02 -17.53 -26.55
N SER A 126 -17.29 -17.57 -26.12
CA SER A 126 -18.34 -18.34 -26.78
C SER A 126 -18.87 -17.67 -28.06
N GLU A 127 -19.03 -16.34 -28.05
CA GLU A 127 -19.65 -15.60 -29.15
C GLU A 127 -18.67 -15.18 -30.24
N VAL A 128 -17.38 -14.95 -29.89
CA VAL A 128 -16.38 -14.40 -30.79
C VAL A 128 -15.22 -15.38 -31.03
N VAL A 129 -14.55 -15.85 -29.96
CA VAL A 129 -13.33 -16.64 -30.09
C VAL A 129 -13.63 -18.03 -30.68
N ALA A 130 -14.60 -18.76 -30.10
CA ALA A 130 -14.86 -20.13 -30.49
C ALA A 130 -15.35 -20.26 -31.95
N PRO A 131 -16.30 -19.43 -32.46
CA PRO A 131 -16.64 -19.44 -33.87
C PRO A 131 -15.42 -19.12 -34.77
N ALA A 132 -14.66 -18.06 -34.46
CA ALA A 132 -13.52 -17.68 -35.27
C ALA A 132 -12.43 -18.76 -35.32
N VAL A 133 -12.16 -19.43 -34.19
CA VAL A 133 -11.18 -20.54 -34.13
C VAL A 133 -11.63 -21.71 -34.95
N ARG A 134 -12.90 -22.12 -34.86
CA ARG A 134 -13.44 -23.26 -35.62
C ARG A 134 -13.50 -22.97 -37.11
N ASP A 135 -13.94 -21.79 -37.51
CA ASP A 135 -14.15 -21.42 -38.90
C ASP A 135 -12.81 -21.18 -39.63
N LYS A 136 -11.87 -20.49 -38.99
CA LYS A 136 -10.59 -20.14 -39.61
C LYS A 136 -9.44 -21.06 -39.22
N GLY A 137 -9.66 -22.03 -38.32
CA GLY A 137 -8.62 -22.91 -37.83
C GLY A 137 -7.50 -22.16 -37.10
N ILE A 138 -7.88 -21.17 -36.29
CA ILE A 138 -6.89 -20.34 -35.60
C ILE A 138 -6.23 -21.15 -34.49
N LYS A 139 -4.91 -21.13 -34.45
CA LYS A 139 -4.09 -21.62 -33.35
C LYS A 139 -3.32 -20.42 -32.77
N ALA A 140 -3.47 -20.18 -31.48
CA ALA A 140 -2.75 -19.15 -30.76
C ALA A 140 -1.91 -19.76 -29.64
N SER A 141 -0.70 -19.25 -29.46
CA SER A 141 0.22 -19.59 -28.39
C SER A 141 0.83 -18.33 -27.83
N ALA A 142 0.82 -18.17 -26.52
CA ALA A 142 1.41 -17.05 -25.83
C ALA A 142 2.57 -17.49 -24.95
N GLN A 143 3.58 -16.66 -24.85
CA GLN A 143 4.73 -16.81 -23.96
C GLN A 143 5.01 -15.52 -23.24
N VAL A 144 5.15 -15.56 -21.91
CA VAL A 144 5.63 -14.43 -21.11
C VAL A 144 7.14 -14.33 -21.27
N VAL A 145 7.61 -13.18 -21.75
CA VAL A 145 9.02 -12.86 -21.92
C VAL A 145 9.60 -12.25 -20.66
N ASN A 146 8.80 -11.36 -20.03
CA ASN A 146 9.17 -10.68 -18.79
C ASN A 146 7.90 -10.34 -18.00
N ALA A 147 8.04 -10.22 -16.69
CA ALA A 147 6.97 -9.86 -15.77
C ALA A 147 7.49 -8.92 -14.68
N ALA A 148 6.69 -7.94 -14.30
CA ALA A 148 7.01 -7.00 -13.25
C ALA A 148 5.80 -6.76 -12.35
N LEU A 149 5.98 -6.92 -11.05
CA LEU A 149 4.97 -6.56 -10.06
C LEU A 149 4.86 -5.03 -10.01
N MET A 150 3.65 -4.50 -10.22
CA MET A 150 3.37 -3.06 -10.13
C MET A 150 2.84 -2.67 -8.76
N GLU A 151 1.84 -3.41 -8.28
CA GLU A 151 1.16 -3.17 -7.01
C GLU A 151 0.83 -4.53 -6.36
N MET A 152 0.89 -4.58 -5.03
CA MET A 152 0.46 -5.75 -4.27
C MET A 152 -0.07 -5.36 -2.90
N SER A 153 -1.20 -5.91 -2.55
CA SER A 153 -1.79 -5.87 -1.22
C SER A 153 -2.07 -7.29 -0.72
N THR A 154 -2.80 -7.42 0.37
CA THR A 154 -3.16 -8.72 0.95
C THR A 154 -3.95 -9.61 -0.01
N ASP A 155 -4.90 -9.01 -0.74
CA ASP A 155 -5.91 -9.73 -1.51
C ASP A 155 -6.01 -9.27 -2.97
N THR A 156 -5.23 -8.26 -3.37
CA THR A 156 -5.20 -7.75 -4.74
C THR A 156 -3.77 -7.51 -5.21
N ALA A 157 -3.51 -7.71 -6.49
CA ALA A 157 -2.21 -7.43 -7.10
C ALA A 157 -2.36 -6.99 -8.56
N LYS A 158 -1.38 -6.21 -9.05
CA LYS A 158 -1.24 -5.86 -10.47
C LYS A 158 0.13 -6.23 -10.97
N VAL A 159 0.17 -6.94 -12.07
CA VAL A 159 1.40 -7.42 -12.71
C VAL A 159 1.42 -6.96 -14.16
N LEU A 160 2.50 -6.30 -14.57
CA LEU A 160 2.78 -5.99 -15.97
C LEU A 160 3.48 -7.20 -16.60
N LEU A 161 2.91 -7.71 -17.68
CA LEU A 161 3.47 -8.81 -18.46
C LEU A 161 3.85 -8.33 -19.86
N PHE A 162 5.02 -8.76 -20.31
CA PHE A 162 5.46 -8.64 -21.70
C PHE A 162 5.32 -10.01 -22.37
N LEU A 163 4.59 -10.04 -23.48
CA LEU A 163 4.16 -11.28 -24.13
C LEU A 163 4.68 -11.33 -25.55
N ASN A 164 5.10 -12.52 -25.97
CA ASN A 164 5.18 -12.89 -27.38
C ASN A 164 4.00 -13.82 -27.69
N GLN A 165 3.24 -13.48 -28.70
CA GLN A 165 2.14 -14.29 -29.21
C GLN A 165 2.45 -14.78 -30.61
N GLU A 166 2.21 -16.06 -30.86
CA GLU A 166 2.28 -16.68 -32.15
C GLU A 166 0.88 -17.09 -32.57
N THR A 167 0.46 -16.65 -33.75
CA THR A 167 -0.86 -16.97 -34.28
C THR A 167 -0.73 -17.54 -35.69
N MET A 168 -1.40 -18.66 -35.94
CA MET A 168 -1.55 -19.30 -37.24
C MET A 168 -3.02 -19.50 -37.57
N SER A 169 -3.37 -19.60 -38.87
CA SER A 169 -4.71 -19.96 -39.34
C SER A 169 -4.64 -20.74 -40.62
N ARG A 170 -5.75 -21.32 -41.08
CA ARG A 170 -5.81 -22.01 -42.36
C ARG A 170 -5.44 -21.12 -43.54
N ASP A 171 -5.86 -19.83 -43.48
CA ASP A 171 -5.57 -18.87 -44.54
C ASP A 171 -4.15 -18.32 -44.45
N ARG A 172 -3.50 -18.43 -43.30
CA ARG A 172 -2.13 -18.00 -43.04
C ARG A 172 -1.42 -19.08 -42.19
N PRO A 173 -0.87 -20.09 -42.84
CA PRO A 173 -0.19 -21.21 -42.15
C PRO A 173 1.17 -20.80 -41.57
N GLU A 174 1.76 -19.71 -42.03
CA GLU A 174 2.99 -19.18 -41.46
C GLU A 174 2.72 -18.49 -40.12
N PRO A 175 3.55 -18.73 -39.09
CA PRO A 175 3.39 -18.11 -37.79
C PRO A 175 3.51 -16.57 -37.87
N ALA A 176 2.48 -15.86 -37.42
CA ALA A 176 2.54 -14.43 -37.20
C ALA A 176 2.92 -14.15 -35.74
N LEU A 177 4.08 -13.55 -35.55
CA LEU A 177 4.57 -13.16 -34.21
C LEU A 177 4.14 -11.74 -33.87
N THR A 178 3.61 -11.56 -32.68
CA THR A 178 3.22 -10.26 -32.15
C THR A 178 3.75 -10.11 -30.72
N ALA A 179 4.46 -9.02 -30.46
CA ALA A 179 4.83 -8.62 -29.12
C ALA A 179 3.76 -7.67 -28.56
N SER A 180 3.35 -7.89 -27.34
CA SER A 180 2.38 -7.03 -26.63
C SER A 180 2.73 -6.93 -25.15
N SER A 181 2.14 -5.94 -24.49
CA SER A 181 2.19 -5.78 -23.03
C SER A 181 0.78 -5.65 -22.47
N VAL A 182 0.58 -6.25 -21.29
CA VAL A 182 -0.72 -6.24 -20.61
C VAL A 182 -0.51 -6.03 -19.11
N VAL A 183 -1.43 -5.31 -18.50
CA VAL A 183 -1.55 -5.26 -17.04
C VAL A 183 -2.61 -6.27 -16.62
N VAL A 184 -2.21 -7.20 -15.77
CA VAL A 184 -3.10 -8.22 -15.20
C VAL A 184 -3.41 -7.83 -13.76
N THR A 185 -4.69 -7.63 -13.47
CA THR A 185 -5.17 -7.47 -12.09
C THR A 185 -5.63 -8.83 -11.57
N LEU A 186 -5.15 -9.18 -10.39
CA LEU A 186 -5.51 -10.43 -9.71
C LEU A 186 -6.16 -10.12 -8.38
N ASP A 187 -7.17 -10.93 -8.04
CA ASP A 187 -7.79 -10.98 -6.72
C ASP A 187 -7.51 -12.34 -6.09
N LYS A 188 -7.32 -12.33 -4.77
CA LYS A 188 -7.08 -13.55 -4.00
C LYS A 188 -8.41 -14.11 -3.47
N VAL A 189 -8.84 -15.21 -4.04
CA VAL A 189 -10.11 -15.88 -3.70
C VAL A 189 -9.80 -17.26 -3.15
N ASP A 190 -10.24 -17.57 -1.95
CA ASP A 190 -10.00 -18.85 -1.26
C ASP A 190 -8.53 -19.28 -1.25
N GLY A 191 -7.62 -18.29 -1.12
CA GLY A 191 -6.17 -18.49 -1.09
C GLY A 191 -5.50 -18.60 -2.46
N HIS A 192 -6.25 -18.56 -3.57
CA HIS A 192 -5.76 -18.62 -4.94
C HIS A 192 -5.83 -17.26 -5.63
N TRP A 193 -4.78 -16.92 -6.39
CA TRP A 193 -4.75 -15.70 -7.20
C TRP A 193 -5.45 -15.96 -8.53
N LEU A 194 -6.57 -15.25 -8.79
CA LEU A 194 -7.38 -15.35 -10.00
C LEU A 194 -7.41 -14.02 -10.74
N ILE A 195 -7.49 -14.06 -12.08
CA ILE A 195 -7.54 -12.85 -12.91
C ILE A 195 -8.91 -12.17 -12.73
N ALA A 196 -8.90 -10.90 -12.31
CA ALA A 196 -10.04 -10.02 -12.20
C ALA A 196 -10.15 -9.01 -13.37
N ALA A 197 -9.00 -8.69 -14.01
CA ALA A 197 -8.97 -7.87 -15.23
C ALA A 197 -7.68 -8.12 -16.02
N LEU A 198 -7.72 -7.84 -17.34
CA LEU A 198 -6.60 -7.90 -18.25
C LEU A 198 -6.70 -6.73 -19.23
N ASP A 199 -5.80 -5.77 -19.10
CA ASP A 199 -5.81 -4.51 -19.82
C ASP A 199 -4.57 -4.38 -20.73
N PRO A 200 -4.73 -4.23 -22.05
CA PRO A 200 -3.60 -3.93 -22.94
C PRO A 200 -2.99 -2.55 -22.62
N VAL A 201 -1.66 -2.45 -22.79
CA VAL A 201 -0.88 -1.23 -22.54
C VAL A 201 -0.20 -0.77 -23.81
#